data_fc73c951e7a1317074fb791d6b147d6c
#
_entry.id   fc73c951e7a1317074fb791d6b147d6c
#
_cell.length_a   1.000
_cell.length_b   1.000
_cell.length_c   1.000
_cell.angle_alpha   90.00
_cell.angle_beta   90.00
_cell.angle_gamma   90.00
#
_symmetry.space_group_name_H-M   'P 1'
#
loop_
_entity.id
_entity.type
_entity.pdbx_description
1 polymer ?
#
loop_
_entity_poly.entity_id
_entity_poly.type
_entity_poly.pdbx_seq_one_letter_code
_entity_poly.pdbx_strand_id
1 'polypeptide(L)'
;MASRKLRFAIFGNTYQPKKSVSIQKLLACLSVRQAEVIIEREFYTFLTDGQRLPIEGVSIFDQSDFNADFVVSMGGDGTFLRAASMVGAKQIPILGVNTGRLGFLADVKAQEIERTIDALYEGDYTVDTRAVIKVETDGQPLKGYSCALNDVAILKRDNASMITIHATVNGDYLTTYQADGLVMSTPTGSTAYSLSNGGPIIVPGTHVFSLTAVAPHSLNVRPIVFSEDCEIKLTVESRTHNYLVALDGRSENLPETTRLTLRKAPYRVKVIKRAGTKYFHTLREKMMWGADQRG
;
A
#
# COMPACT_ATOMS: atom_id res chain seq x y z
N MET A 1 -26.05 -27.94 2.54
CA MET A 1 -26.08 -26.55 3.05
C MET A 1 -25.97 -25.64 1.84
N ALA A 2 -26.87 -24.65 1.68
CA ALA A 2 -26.75 -23.69 0.57
C ALA A 2 -25.42 -22.93 0.74
N SER A 3 -24.55 -23.01 -0.27
CA SER A 3 -23.27 -22.28 -0.28
C SER A 3 -23.60 -20.79 -0.11
N ARG A 4 -23.02 -20.15 0.90
CA ARG A 4 -23.15 -18.69 1.10
C ARG A 4 -22.66 -17.99 -0.17
N LYS A 5 -23.50 -17.19 -0.78
CA LYS A 5 -23.13 -16.39 -1.94
C LYS A 5 -22.20 -15.26 -1.48
N LEU A 6 -20.91 -15.37 -1.80
CA LEU A 6 -19.90 -14.36 -1.46
C LEU A 6 -19.84 -13.27 -2.52
N ARG A 7 -19.57 -12.04 -2.08
CA ARG A 7 -19.41 -10.88 -2.94
C ARG A 7 -17.94 -10.48 -3.01
N PHE A 8 -17.40 -10.36 -4.24
CA PHE A 8 -16.01 -9.99 -4.52
C PHE A 8 -15.93 -8.66 -5.24
N ALA A 9 -15.15 -7.71 -4.70
CA ALA A 9 -14.81 -6.47 -5.39
C ALA A 9 -13.42 -6.61 -6.05
N ILE A 10 -13.34 -6.36 -7.35
CA ILE A 10 -12.11 -6.57 -8.12
C ILE A 10 -11.51 -5.24 -8.54
N PHE A 11 -10.25 -5.05 -8.19
CA PHE A 11 -9.37 -3.98 -8.66
C PHE A 11 -8.28 -4.56 -9.56
N GLY A 12 -7.86 -3.84 -10.57
CA GLY A 12 -6.81 -4.33 -11.46
C GLY A 12 -5.87 -3.24 -11.97
N ASN A 13 -4.77 -3.71 -12.57
CA ASN A 13 -3.79 -2.86 -13.22
C ASN A 13 -4.20 -2.58 -14.67
N THR A 14 -4.27 -1.30 -15.05
CA THR A 14 -4.67 -0.83 -16.38
C THR A 14 -3.49 -0.65 -17.35
N TYR A 15 -2.24 -0.86 -16.90
CA TYR A 15 -1.03 -0.59 -17.71
C TYR A 15 -0.44 -1.82 -18.41
N GLN A 16 -0.96 -3.03 -18.22
CA GLN A 16 -0.34 -4.25 -18.73
C GLN A 16 -1.31 -5.15 -19.51
N PRO A 17 -1.40 -4.99 -20.86
CA PRO A 17 -2.36 -5.70 -21.70
C PRO A 17 -2.25 -7.24 -21.70
N LYS A 18 -1.05 -7.79 -21.51
CA LYS A 18 -0.77 -9.23 -21.65
C LYS A 18 -1.33 -10.13 -20.54
N LYS A 19 -2.13 -9.59 -19.59
CA LYS A 19 -2.54 -10.32 -18.38
C LYS A 19 -4.03 -10.66 -18.31
N SER A 20 -4.73 -10.59 -19.44
CA SER A 20 -6.15 -10.96 -19.58
C SER A 20 -6.47 -12.39 -19.12
N VAL A 21 -5.54 -13.32 -19.30
CA VAL A 21 -5.73 -14.74 -18.91
C VAL A 21 -5.97 -14.90 -17.41
N SER A 22 -5.26 -14.15 -16.58
CA SER A 22 -5.41 -14.26 -15.11
C SER A 22 -6.76 -13.76 -14.63
N ILE A 23 -7.27 -12.67 -15.22
CA ILE A 23 -8.60 -12.15 -14.84
C ILE A 23 -9.71 -13.07 -15.38
N GLN A 24 -9.58 -13.60 -16.60
CA GLN A 24 -10.53 -14.58 -17.13
C GLN A 24 -10.60 -15.83 -16.23
N LYS A 25 -9.44 -16.33 -15.78
CA LYS A 25 -9.39 -17.45 -14.83
C LYS A 25 -10.10 -17.12 -13.51
N LEU A 26 -9.88 -15.92 -12.97
CA LEU A 26 -10.56 -15.48 -11.73
C LEU A 26 -12.09 -15.40 -11.96
N LEU A 27 -12.54 -14.75 -13.03
CA LEU A 27 -13.97 -14.60 -13.31
C LEU A 27 -14.65 -15.96 -13.53
N ALA A 28 -14.02 -16.87 -14.29
CA ALA A 28 -14.52 -18.23 -14.47
C ALA A 28 -14.63 -18.98 -13.14
N CYS A 29 -13.61 -18.88 -12.29
CA CYS A 29 -13.58 -19.49 -10.97
C CYS A 29 -14.71 -18.97 -10.06
N LEU A 30 -14.98 -17.66 -10.06
CA LEU A 30 -16.05 -17.03 -9.29
C LEU A 30 -17.44 -17.36 -9.86
N SER A 31 -17.58 -17.42 -11.20
CA SER A 31 -18.83 -17.77 -11.87
C SER A 31 -19.31 -19.20 -11.52
N VAL A 32 -18.39 -20.20 -11.54
CA VAL A 32 -18.70 -21.58 -11.13
C VAL A 32 -19.26 -21.65 -9.70
N ARG A 33 -18.82 -20.75 -8.83
CA ARG A 33 -19.26 -20.65 -7.42
C ARG A 33 -20.46 -19.71 -7.22
N GLN A 34 -21.04 -19.22 -8.32
CA GLN A 34 -22.16 -18.28 -8.30
C GLN A 34 -21.90 -17.04 -7.42
N ALA A 35 -20.62 -16.60 -7.35
CA ALA A 35 -20.25 -15.42 -6.60
C ALA A 35 -20.88 -14.16 -7.19
N GLU A 36 -21.16 -13.18 -6.35
CA GLU A 36 -21.46 -11.83 -6.81
C GLU A 36 -20.15 -11.09 -7.09
N VAL A 37 -19.99 -10.59 -8.30
CA VAL A 37 -18.77 -9.90 -8.73
C VAL A 37 -19.08 -8.46 -9.03
N ILE A 38 -18.31 -7.57 -8.40
CA ILE A 38 -18.30 -6.14 -8.73
C ILE A 38 -16.89 -5.74 -9.16
N ILE A 39 -16.77 -4.93 -10.20
CA ILE A 39 -15.47 -4.50 -10.76
C ILE A 39 -15.38 -2.98 -10.72
N GLU A 40 -14.22 -2.48 -10.30
CA GLU A 40 -13.93 -1.06 -10.35
C GLU A 40 -14.05 -0.53 -11.79
N ARG A 41 -14.71 0.62 -11.98
CA ARG A 41 -15.01 1.19 -13.29
C ARG A 41 -13.79 1.34 -14.20
N GLU A 42 -12.69 1.89 -13.69
CA GLU A 42 -11.47 2.10 -14.47
C GLU A 42 -10.92 0.76 -15.00
N PHE A 43 -10.91 -0.26 -14.14
CA PHE A 43 -10.46 -1.59 -14.51
C PHE A 43 -11.44 -2.29 -15.46
N TYR A 44 -12.75 -2.16 -15.24
CA TYR A 44 -13.77 -2.68 -16.12
C TYR A 44 -13.64 -2.11 -17.54
N THR A 45 -13.55 -0.78 -17.69
CA THR A 45 -13.35 -0.09 -18.96
C THR A 45 -12.06 -0.56 -19.66
N PHE A 46 -10.97 -0.73 -18.90
CA PHE A 46 -9.73 -1.28 -19.46
C PHE A 46 -9.92 -2.70 -20.02
N LEU A 47 -10.69 -3.55 -19.35
CA LEU A 47 -10.93 -4.93 -19.77
C LEU A 47 -11.85 -4.99 -21.00
N THR A 48 -12.92 -4.22 -21.02
CA THR A 48 -13.92 -4.25 -22.12
C THR A 48 -13.45 -3.47 -23.34
N ASP A 49 -13.06 -2.23 -23.18
CA ASP A 49 -12.72 -1.34 -24.30
C ASP A 49 -11.26 -1.54 -24.72
N GLY A 50 -10.35 -1.64 -23.75
CA GLY A 50 -8.92 -1.81 -24.01
C GLY A 50 -8.52 -3.22 -24.42
N GLN A 51 -9.07 -4.25 -23.79
CA GLN A 51 -8.74 -5.67 -24.05
C GLN A 51 -9.81 -6.43 -24.84
N ARG A 52 -10.96 -5.82 -25.08
CA ARG A 52 -12.12 -6.42 -25.79
C ARG A 52 -12.56 -7.75 -25.18
N LEU A 53 -12.48 -7.87 -23.86
CA LEU A 53 -12.94 -9.06 -23.17
C LEU A 53 -14.46 -9.00 -22.98
N PRO A 54 -15.20 -10.04 -23.37
CA PRO A 54 -16.61 -10.14 -23.02
C PRO A 54 -16.72 -10.41 -21.52
N ILE A 55 -17.28 -9.47 -20.76
CA ILE A 55 -17.51 -9.60 -19.31
C ILE A 55 -19.00 -9.39 -19.07
N GLU A 56 -19.67 -10.43 -18.63
CA GLU A 56 -21.11 -10.44 -18.34
C GLU A 56 -21.37 -10.81 -16.88
N GLY A 57 -22.53 -10.45 -16.37
CA GLY A 57 -22.98 -10.84 -15.02
C GLY A 57 -22.25 -10.16 -13.88
N VAL A 58 -21.59 -9.02 -14.13
CA VAL A 58 -20.88 -8.23 -13.10
C VAL A 58 -21.56 -6.88 -12.91
N SER A 59 -21.42 -6.30 -11.73
CA SER A 59 -21.77 -4.90 -11.45
C SER A 59 -20.50 -4.04 -11.44
N ILE A 60 -20.67 -2.74 -11.61
CA ILE A 60 -19.55 -1.79 -11.65
C ILE A 60 -19.69 -0.86 -10.46
N PHE A 61 -18.56 -0.52 -9.83
CA PHE A 61 -18.53 0.47 -8.75
C PHE A 61 -17.49 1.55 -9.01
N ASP A 62 -17.70 2.71 -8.40
CA ASP A 62 -16.83 3.86 -8.50
C ASP A 62 -16.12 4.12 -7.16
N GLN A 63 -14.82 4.39 -7.24
CA GLN A 63 -14.01 4.79 -6.08
C GLN A 63 -14.24 3.90 -4.83
N SER A 64 -14.61 4.51 -3.72
CA SER A 64 -14.86 3.81 -2.44
C SER A 64 -16.32 3.43 -2.21
N ASP A 65 -17.22 3.67 -3.17
CA ASP A 65 -18.65 3.36 -3.03
C ASP A 65 -18.95 1.90 -3.39
N PHE A 66 -18.51 1.00 -2.52
CA PHE A 66 -18.77 -0.43 -2.66
C PHE A 66 -18.80 -1.13 -1.31
N ASN A 67 -19.42 -2.31 -1.28
CA ASN A 67 -19.36 -3.27 -0.19
C ASN A 67 -19.12 -4.66 -0.76
N ALA A 68 -18.31 -5.48 -0.06
CA ALA A 68 -17.98 -6.84 -0.48
C ALA A 68 -17.54 -7.67 0.74
N ASP A 69 -17.58 -9.01 0.62
CA ASP A 69 -16.96 -9.90 1.60
C ASP A 69 -15.45 -9.92 1.46
N PHE A 70 -14.95 -9.81 0.21
CA PHE A 70 -13.53 -9.80 -0.12
C PHE A 70 -13.22 -8.80 -1.24
N VAL A 71 -12.01 -8.26 -1.19
CA VAL A 71 -11.43 -7.49 -2.30
C VAL A 71 -10.32 -8.33 -2.95
N VAL A 72 -10.30 -8.37 -4.28
CA VAL A 72 -9.23 -8.99 -5.06
C VAL A 72 -8.49 -7.92 -5.84
N SER A 73 -7.20 -7.78 -5.56
CA SER A 73 -6.31 -6.86 -6.28
C SER A 73 -5.50 -7.65 -7.31
N MET A 74 -5.77 -7.41 -8.61
CA MET A 74 -5.13 -8.06 -9.75
C MET A 74 -3.99 -7.20 -10.30
N GLY A 75 -2.75 -7.43 -9.82
CA GLY A 75 -1.62 -6.59 -10.25
C GLY A 75 -0.38 -6.80 -9.41
N GLY A 76 0.39 -5.74 -9.20
CA GLY A 76 1.50 -5.70 -8.25
C GLY A 76 1.13 -4.99 -6.96
N ASP A 77 2.15 -4.71 -6.14
CA ASP A 77 1.96 -4.02 -4.86
C ASP A 77 1.29 -2.64 -5.02
N GLY A 78 1.59 -1.88 -6.09
CA GLY A 78 0.93 -0.59 -6.36
C GLY A 78 -0.58 -0.70 -6.58
N THR A 79 -1.06 -1.76 -7.25
CA THR A 79 -2.50 -2.02 -7.41
C THR A 79 -3.12 -2.38 -6.06
N PHE A 80 -2.40 -3.14 -5.23
CA PHE A 80 -2.82 -3.47 -3.88
C PHE A 80 -2.95 -2.23 -3.01
N LEU A 81 -1.98 -1.31 -3.04
CA LEU A 81 -2.01 -0.04 -2.30
C LEU A 81 -3.23 0.81 -2.70
N ARG A 82 -3.53 0.87 -4.00
CA ARG A 82 -4.73 1.56 -4.50
C ARG A 82 -6.02 0.91 -3.98
N ALA A 83 -6.13 -0.40 -4.04
CA ALA A 83 -7.27 -1.13 -3.47
C ALA A 83 -7.40 -0.89 -1.96
N ALA A 84 -6.30 -0.95 -1.21
CA ALA A 84 -6.26 -0.70 0.23
C ALA A 84 -6.72 0.71 0.59
N SER A 85 -6.32 1.73 -0.19
CA SER A 85 -6.78 3.11 0.04
C SER A 85 -8.28 3.29 -0.16
N MET A 86 -8.88 2.57 -1.13
CA MET A 86 -10.32 2.62 -1.39
C MET A 86 -11.15 1.77 -0.41
N VAL A 87 -10.59 0.69 0.10
CA VAL A 87 -11.17 -0.09 1.20
C VAL A 87 -11.20 0.74 2.48
N GLY A 88 -10.10 1.36 2.83
CA GLY A 88 -10.01 2.26 3.99
C GLY A 88 -10.59 1.65 5.27
N ALA A 89 -11.40 2.43 5.97
CA ALA A 89 -12.01 2.05 7.25
C ALA A 89 -13.05 0.91 7.15
N LYS A 90 -13.48 0.49 5.95
CA LYS A 90 -14.37 -0.68 5.78
C LYS A 90 -13.69 -1.98 6.22
N GLN A 91 -12.37 -2.02 6.22
CA GLN A 91 -11.56 -3.15 6.66
C GLN A 91 -11.95 -4.49 5.97
N ILE A 92 -12.41 -4.42 4.72
CA ILE A 92 -12.68 -5.61 3.91
C ILE A 92 -11.35 -6.33 3.64
N PRO A 93 -11.24 -7.66 3.87
CA PRO A 93 -10.01 -8.39 3.60
C PRO A 93 -9.62 -8.35 2.12
N ILE A 94 -8.32 -8.08 1.85
CA ILE A 94 -7.78 -7.92 0.50
C ILE A 94 -6.89 -9.09 0.15
N LEU A 95 -7.18 -9.75 -0.97
CA LEU A 95 -6.35 -10.76 -1.60
C LEU A 95 -5.51 -10.11 -2.71
N GLY A 96 -4.19 -10.21 -2.62
CA GLY A 96 -3.28 -9.71 -3.64
C GLY A 96 -2.88 -10.79 -4.63
N VAL A 97 -3.40 -10.75 -5.86
CA VAL A 97 -3.03 -11.66 -6.94
C VAL A 97 -1.99 -10.99 -7.83
N ASN A 98 -0.81 -11.57 -7.85
CA ASN A 98 0.29 -11.09 -8.67
C ASN A 98 0.11 -11.52 -10.12
N THR A 99 0.13 -10.54 -11.00
CA THR A 99 0.08 -10.77 -12.45
C THR A 99 1.43 -10.53 -13.14
N GLY A 100 2.52 -10.33 -12.39
CA GLY A 100 3.88 -10.05 -12.87
C GLY A 100 4.98 -10.56 -11.95
N ARG A 101 5.83 -9.65 -11.49
CA ARG A 101 6.89 -9.99 -10.54
C ARG A 101 6.29 -10.09 -9.13
N LEU A 102 6.73 -11.09 -8.36
CA LEU A 102 6.31 -11.31 -6.98
C LEU A 102 6.40 -10.03 -6.14
N GLY A 103 5.30 -9.69 -5.45
CA GLY A 103 5.20 -8.57 -4.52
C GLY A 103 5.35 -9.01 -3.05
N PHE A 104 5.41 -8.05 -2.14
CA PHE A 104 5.28 -8.30 -0.71
C PHE A 104 3.81 -8.33 -0.26
N LEU A 105 2.96 -7.62 -0.99
CA LEU A 105 1.52 -7.54 -0.74
C LEU A 105 0.74 -8.44 -1.70
N ALA A 106 1.04 -8.36 -3.00
CA ALA A 106 0.48 -9.23 -4.03
C ALA A 106 1.37 -10.48 -4.18
N ASP A 107 1.11 -11.50 -3.38
CA ASP A 107 1.94 -12.71 -3.27
C ASP A 107 1.27 -13.98 -3.80
N VAL A 108 0.00 -13.94 -4.20
CA VAL A 108 -0.68 -15.07 -4.85
C VAL A 108 -0.37 -15.08 -6.34
N LYS A 109 0.23 -16.16 -6.83
CA LYS A 109 0.54 -16.34 -8.25
C LYS A 109 -0.74 -16.63 -9.06
N ALA A 110 -0.78 -16.23 -10.33
CA ALA A 110 -1.96 -16.43 -11.19
C ALA A 110 -2.38 -17.91 -11.32
N GLN A 111 -1.43 -18.84 -11.24
CA GLN A 111 -1.69 -20.29 -11.28
C GLN A 111 -2.43 -20.79 -10.03
N GLU A 112 -2.32 -20.07 -8.93
CA GLU A 112 -2.85 -20.45 -7.61
C GLU A 112 -4.23 -19.84 -7.32
N ILE A 113 -4.81 -19.06 -8.25
CA ILE A 113 -6.08 -18.35 -8.08
C ILE A 113 -7.19 -19.30 -7.62
N GLU A 114 -7.40 -20.41 -8.35
CA GLU A 114 -8.48 -21.35 -8.07
C GLU A 114 -8.39 -21.93 -6.65
N ARG A 115 -7.23 -22.50 -6.30
CA ARG A 115 -6.98 -23.03 -4.96
C ARG A 115 -7.15 -21.97 -3.87
N THR A 116 -6.78 -20.71 -4.17
CA THR A 116 -6.91 -19.62 -3.19
C THR A 116 -8.37 -19.23 -3.00
N ILE A 117 -9.16 -19.19 -4.08
CA ILE A 117 -10.60 -18.93 -3.98
C ILE A 117 -11.30 -20.07 -3.23
N ASP A 118 -10.93 -21.35 -3.47
CA ASP A 118 -11.45 -22.48 -2.68
C ASP A 118 -11.20 -22.32 -1.19
N ALA A 119 -9.96 -21.97 -0.83
CA ALA A 119 -9.60 -21.70 0.55
C ALA A 119 -10.43 -20.58 1.20
N LEU A 120 -10.83 -19.54 0.43
CA LEU A 120 -11.72 -18.49 0.95
C LEU A 120 -13.12 -19.03 1.26
N TYR A 121 -13.67 -19.93 0.45
CA TYR A 121 -14.96 -20.56 0.69
C TYR A 121 -14.93 -21.55 1.84
N GLU A 122 -13.80 -22.26 2.02
CA GLU A 122 -13.57 -23.24 3.08
C GLU A 122 -13.16 -22.60 4.41
N GLY A 123 -12.77 -21.33 4.39
CA GLY A 123 -12.25 -20.63 5.57
C GLY A 123 -10.80 -20.99 5.91
N ASP A 124 -10.06 -21.64 4.98
CA ASP A 124 -8.66 -22.04 5.14
C ASP A 124 -7.71 -20.90 4.69
N TYR A 125 -7.76 -19.80 5.39
CA TYR A 125 -6.88 -18.66 5.20
C TYR A 125 -6.61 -17.93 6.50
N THR A 126 -5.56 -17.14 6.54
CA THR A 126 -5.28 -16.24 7.66
C THR A 126 -5.40 -14.79 7.21
N VAL A 127 -5.62 -13.91 8.17
CA VAL A 127 -5.71 -12.46 7.94
C VAL A 127 -4.59 -11.77 8.71
N ASP A 128 -3.65 -11.20 7.99
CA ASP A 128 -2.65 -10.30 8.55
C ASP A 128 -3.23 -8.89 8.63
N THR A 129 -3.12 -8.26 9.79
CA THR A 129 -3.54 -6.87 9.98
C THR A 129 -2.35 -5.93 9.89
N ARG A 130 -2.44 -4.93 9.01
CA ARG A 130 -1.36 -3.98 8.73
C ARG A 130 -1.68 -2.62 9.28
N ALA A 131 -0.70 -2.01 9.95
CA ALA A 131 -0.79 -0.63 10.40
C ALA A 131 -0.89 0.33 9.21
N VAL A 132 -1.54 1.46 9.42
CA VAL A 132 -1.74 2.52 8.43
C VAL A 132 -1.35 3.84 9.10
N ILE A 133 -0.59 4.67 8.40
CA ILE A 133 -0.28 6.04 8.83
C ILE A 133 -1.41 6.95 8.36
N LYS A 134 -1.94 7.79 9.25
CA LYS A 134 -2.85 8.89 8.93
C LYS A 134 -2.08 10.19 8.93
N VAL A 135 -2.31 11.02 7.92
CA VAL A 135 -1.77 12.39 7.82
C VAL A 135 -2.90 13.39 8.02
N GLU A 136 -2.68 14.34 8.89
CA GLU A 136 -3.55 15.50 9.10
C GLU A 136 -2.75 16.78 8.86
N THR A 137 -3.41 17.78 8.31
CA THR A 137 -2.86 19.11 8.04
C THR A 137 -3.56 20.14 8.92
N ASP A 138 -2.88 21.18 9.35
CA ASP A 138 -3.46 22.28 10.14
C ASP A 138 -4.12 23.38 9.26
N GLY A 139 -4.20 23.16 7.98
CA GLY A 139 -4.78 24.09 7.00
C GLY A 139 -5.67 23.36 6.00
N GLN A 140 -5.36 23.53 4.71
CA GLN A 140 -6.10 22.88 3.64
C GLN A 140 -5.93 21.35 3.71
N PRO A 141 -7.03 20.56 3.74
CA PRO A 141 -6.94 19.12 3.77
C PRO A 141 -6.32 18.58 2.48
N LEU A 142 -5.71 17.40 2.56
CA LEU A 142 -5.24 16.67 1.38
C LEU A 142 -6.40 16.34 0.44
N LYS A 143 -6.17 16.47 -0.86
CA LYS A 143 -7.20 16.29 -1.91
C LYS A 143 -7.65 14.85 -2.11
N GLY A 144 -6.97 13.89 -1.55
CA GLY A 144 -7.27 12.49 -1.71
C GLY A 144 -7.39 11.76 -0.39
N TYR A 145 -6.97 10.50 -0.38
CA TYR A 145 -6.91 9.72 0.84
C TYR A 145 -5.76 10.21 1.72
N SER A 146 -6.06 10.52 2.97
CA SER A 146 -5.08 11.02 3.96
C SER A 146 -4.36 9.90 4.70
N CYS A 147 -4.36 8.68 4.18
CA CYS A 147 -3.77 7.51 4.82
C CYS A 147 -2.82 6.77 3.88
N ALA A 148 -1.78 6.16 4.45
CA ALA A 148 -0.78 5.38 3.74
C ALA A 148 -0.56 4.02 4.41
N LEU A 149 -0.55 2.94 3.61
CA LEU A 149 -0.24 1.58 4.06
C LEU A 149 1.27 1.34 4.11
N ASN A 150 2.03 1.88 3.14
CA ASN A 150 3.49 1.78 3.11
C ASN A 150 4.14 2.95 3.84
N ASP A 151 4.07 4.13 3.26
CA ASP A 151 4.83 5.28 3.73
C ASP A 151 4.22 6.63 3.37
N VAL A 152 4.67 7.63 4.12
CA VAL A 152 4.44 9.05 3.87
C VAL A 152 5.79 9.70 3.69
N ALA A 153 6.05 10.23 2.49
CA ALA A 153 7.28 10.93 2.16
C ALA A 153 7.04 12.44 2.06
N ILE A 154 7.84 13.21 2.78
CA ILE A 154 7.92 14.66 2.68
C ILE A 154 9.15 14.96 1.84
N LEU A 155 8.99 15.59 0.68
CA LEU A 155 10.05 15.74 -0.30
C LEU A 155 10.19 17.19 -0.75
N LYS A 156 11.40 17.57 -1.11
CA LYS A 156 11.66 18.82 -1.81
C LYS A 156 10.93 18.81 -3.17
N ARG A 157 10.47 19.95 -3.59
CA ARG A 157 9.92 20.14 -4.93
C ARG A 157 10.98 20.53 -5.95
N ASP A 158 11.95 21.35 -5.52
CA ASP A 158 13.02 21.88 -6.36
C ASP A 158 14.27 20.96 -6.29
N ASN A 159 14.92 20.75 -7.42
CA ASN A 159 16.15 19.94 -7.51
C ASN A 159 17.38 20.66 -6.96
N ALA A 160 17.35 21.98 -6.83
CA ALA A 160 18.54 22.79 -6.53
C ALA A 160 18.85 22.96 -5.04
N SER A 161 17.89 22.76 -4.14
CA SER A 161 18.08 22.99 -2.70
C SER A 161 17.46 21.89 -1.85
N MET A 162 18.07 21.62 -0.70
CA MET A 162 17.47 20.81 0.35
C MET A 162 16.32 21.59 1.03
N ILE A 163 15.49 20.86 1.74
CA ILE A 163 14.48 21.43 2.65
C ILE A 163 14.91 21.24 4.09
N THR A 164 14.43 22.10 4.97
CA THR A 164 14.58 22.00 6.41
C THR A 164 13.28 21.46 7.01
N ILE A 165 13.35 20.34 7.70
CA ILE A 165 12.18 19.69 8.31
C ILE A 165 12.42 19.63 9.84
N HIS A 166 11.59 20.35 10.59
CA HIS A 166 11.57 20.26 12.04
C HIS A 166 10.61 19.16 12.48
N ALA A 167 11.09 18.21 13.25
CA ALA A 167 10.32 17.08 13.71
C ALA A 167 10.18 17.07 15.25
N THR A 168 8.95 16.85 15.73
CA THR A 168 8.65 16.55 17.12
C THR A 168 7.94 15.22 17.25
N VAL A 169 8.16 14.51 18.33
CA VAL A 169 7.53 13.23 18.65
C VAL A 169 6.85 13.35 20.02
N ASN A 170 5.53 13.16 20.06
CA ASN A 170 4.72 13.33 21.28
C ASN A 170 4.92 14.69 21.98
N GLY A 171 5.18 15.74 21.18
CA GLY A 171 5.44 17.08 21.66
C GLY A 171 6.89 17.39 22.05
N ASP A 172 7.76 16.39 22.09
CA ASP A 172 9.20 16.58 22.35
C ASP A 172 9.95 16.81 21.03
N TYR A 173 10.90 17.75 21.03
CA TYR A 173 11.73 18.06 19.87
C TYR A 173 12.69 16.91 19.57
N LEU A 174 12.55 16.31 18.38
CA LEU A 174 13.43 15.25 17.94
C LEU A 174 14.72 15.80 17.33
N THR A 175 14.58 16.53 16.23
CA THR A 175 15.69 17.15 15.49
C THR A 175 15.19 18.00 14.31
N THR A 176 16.12 18.73 13.71
CA THR A 176 15.91 19.43 12.45
C THR A 176 16.70 18.72 11.35
N TYR A 177 16.00 18.20 10.36
CA TYR A 177 16.60 17.56 9.19
C TYR A 177 16.85 18.59 8.09
N GLN A 178 18.08 18.68 7.60
CA GLN A 178 18.43 19.29 6.31
C GLN A 178 18.66 18.17 5.32
N ALA A 179 17.72 17.97 4.39
CA ALA A 179 17.69 16.80 3.53
C ALA A 179 16.89 17.05 2.24
N ASP A 180 16.95 16.11 1.32
CA ASP A 180 16.04 16.09 0.16
C ASP A 180 14.61 15.70 0.58
N GLY A 181 14.46 15.09 1.72
CA GLY A 181 13.18 14.72 2.29
C GLY A 181 13.27 13.85 3.54
N LEU A 182 12.09 13.41 3.99
CA LEU A 182 11.92 12.57 5.17
C LEU A 182 10.79 11.56 4.89
N VAL A 183 11.00 10.30 5.21
CA VAL A 183 10.03 9.22 4.99
C VAL A 183 9.63 8.62 6.32
N MET A 184 8.34 8.67 6.65
CA MET A 184 7.74 7.88 7.71
C MET A 184 7.16 6.60 7.13
N SER A 185 7.57 5.44 7.61
CA SER A 185 7.17 4.16 7.07
C SER A 185 6.55 3.24 8.11
N THR A 186 5.54 2.48 7.68
CA THR A 186 5.02 1.33 8.42
C THR A 186 5.96 0.13 8.27
N PRO A 187 5.79 -0.95 9.04
CA PRO A 187 6.51 -2.21 8.76
C PRO A 187 6.26 -2.74 7.34
N THR A 188 5.07 -2.55 6.80
CA THR A 188 4.75 -2.93 5.42
C THR A 188 5.59 -2.16 4.41
N GLY A 189 5.70 -0.85 4.58
CA GLY A 189 6.47 0.04 3.71
C GLY A 189 7.98 0.04 3.96
N SER A 190 8.46 -0.64 5.01
CA SER A 190 9.89 -0.71 5.31
C SER A 190 10.73 -1.34 4.19
N THR A 191 10.09 -2.13 3.31
CA THR A 191 10.71 -2.71 2.10
C THR A 191 10.44 -1.91 0.82
N ALA A 192 9.86 -0.70 0.95
CA ALA A 192 9.57 0.23 -0.15
C ALA A 192 10.55 1.42 -0.16
N TYR A 193 10.06 2.64 -0.18
CA TYR A 193 10.92 3.83 -0.33
C TYR A 193 11.88 4.05 0.86
N SER A 194 11.44 3.71 2.08
CA SER A 194 12.31 3.75 3.27
C SER A 194 13.58 2.91 3.09
N LEU A 195 13.46 1.70 2.50
CA LEU A 195 14.61 0.82 2.26
C LEU A 195 15.64 1.46 1.34
N SER A 196 15.20 2.11 0.27
CA SER A 196 16.07 2.78 -0.70
C SER A 196 16.89 3.91 -0.07
N ASN A 197 16.46 4.42 1.09
CA ASN A 197 17.12 5.47 1.86
C ASN A 197 17.86 4.93 3.09
N GLY A 198 18.12 3.63 3.15
CA GLY A 198 18.87 2.99 4.24
C GLY A 198 18.02 2.73 5.49
N GLY A 199 16.70 2.79 5.40
CA GLY A 199 15.79 2.39 6.46
C GLY A 199 15.88 0.90 6.81
N PRO A 200 15.56 0.51 8.05
CA PRO A 200 15.60 -0.90 8.47
C PRO A 200 14.47 -1.71 7.83
N ILE A 201 14.71 -2.99 7.58
CA ILE A 201 13.63 -3.94 7.28
C ILE A 201 12.92 -4.26 8.59
N ILE A 202 11.63 -3.97 8.63
CA ILE A 202 10.78 -4.21 9.79
C ILE A 202 9.78 -5.32 9.45
N VAL A 203 9.76 -6.37 10.26
CA VAL A 203 8.86 -7.51 10.03
C VAL A 203 7.42 -7.06 10.22
N PRO A 204 6.52 -7.37 9.27
CA PRO A 204 5.10 -7.10 9.43
C PRO A 204 4.52 -7.71 10.69
N GLY A 205 3.59 -7.00 11.32
CA GLY A 205 3.01 -7.39 12.62
C GLY A 205 3.71 -6.77 13.83
N THR A 206 4.87 -6.11 13.65
CA THR A 206 5.44 -5.27 14.71
C THR A 206 4.69 -3.94 14.82
N HIS A 207 4.55 -3.45 16.05
CA HIS A 207 3.77 -2.25 16.38
C HIS A 207 4.68 -1.01 16.42
N VAL A 208 5.34 -0.71 15.28
CA VAL A 208 6.30 0.39 15.17
C VAL A 208 6.14 1.13 13.84
N PHE A 209 6.65 2.36 13.81
CA PHE A 209 6.93 3.13 12.60
C PHE A 209 8.40 3.49 12.54
N SER A 210 8.94 3.72 11.36
CA SER A 210 10.29 4.23 11.17
C SER A 210 10.28 5.60 10.51
N LEU A 211 11.29 6.41 10.83
CA LEU A 211 11.53 7.71 10.21
C LEU A 211 12.93 7.70 9.62
N THR A 212 13.02 7.92 8.30
CA THR A 212 14.25 7.80 7.52
C THR A 212 14.45 9.07 6.67
N ALA A 213 15.58 9.74 6.82
CA ALA A 213 15.91 10.91 6.01
C ALA A 213 16.33 10.49 4.59
N VAL A 214 15.95 11.30 3.60
CA VAL A 214 16.35 11.15 2.20
C VAL A 214 17.54 12.07 1.92
N ALA A 215 18.70 11.50 1.58
CA ALA A 215 19.92 12.24 1.30
C ALA A 215 20.20 13.37 2.32
N PRO A 216 20.31 13.09 3.61
CA PRO A 216 20.53 14.11 4.63
C PRO A 216 21.93 14.74 4.49
N HIS A 217 22.03 16.04 4.76
CA HIS A 217 23.29 16.75 4.80
C HIS A 217 24.18 16.27 5.98
N SER A 218 23.54 16.00 7.13
CA SER A 218 24.26 15.54 8.31
C SER A 218 24.62 14.06 8.23
N LEU A 219 25.89 13.74 8.39
CA LEU A 219 26.41 12.37 8.40
C LEU A 219 26.02 11.57 9.66
N ASN A 220 25.54 12.23 10.71
CA ASN A 220 25.19 11.59 11.99
C ASN A 220 23.74 11.14 12.04
N VAL A 221 22.88 11.58 11.13
CA VAL A 221 21.48 11.16 11.09
C VAL A 221 21.38 9.68 10.72
N ARG A 222 20.58 8.96 11.47
CA ARG A 222 20.24 7.54 11.22
C ARG A 222 18.73 7.37 11.25
N PRO A 223 18.21 6.37 10.56
CA PRO A 223 16.81 5.97 10.70
C PRO A 223 16.49 5.67 12.16
N ILE A 224 15.33 6.12 12.60
CA ILE A 224 14.85 5.89 13.97
C ILE A 224 13.51 5.16 13.93
N VAL A 225 13.29 4.26 14.89
CA VAL A 225 12.08 3.46 15.02
C VAL A 225 11.34 3.86 16.28
N PHE A 226 10.04 4.08 16.18
CA PHE A 226 9.14 4.48 17.26
C PHE A 226 8.01 3.47 17.44
N SER A 227 7.34 3.52 18.62
CA SER A 227 6.02 2.89 18.75
C SER A 227 5.04 3.46 17.73
N GLU A 228 4.16 2.61 17.18
CA GLU A 228 3.09 3.08 16.28
C GLU A 228 2.08 4.02 16.94
N ASP A 229 2.08 4.09 18.29
CA ASP A 229 1.21 4.97 19.09
C ASP A 229 1.75 6.41 19.20
N CYS A 230 2.92 6.70 18.64
CA CYS A 230 3.47 8.06 18.64
C CYS A 230 2.73 9.00 17.68
N GLU A 231 2.72 10.28 18.04
CA GLU A 231 2.33 11.39 17.16
C GLU A 231 3.59 12.12 16.70
N ILE A 232 3.77 12.25 15.38
CA ILE A 232 4.88 13.00 14.79
C ILE A 232 4.32 14.27 14.16
N LYS A 233 4.83 15.43 14.56
CA LYS A 233 4.52 16.71 13.92
C LYS A 233 5.72 17.21 13.15
N LEU A 234 5.46 17.68 11.92
CA LEU A 234 6.46 18.17 11.00
C LEU A 234 6.11 19.57 10.54
N THR A 235 7.10 20.45 10.55
CA THR A 235 7.05 21.74 9.86
C THR A 235 8.18 21.80 8.86
N VAL A 236 7.94 22.39 7.69
CA VAL A 236 8.87 22.38 6.57
C VAL A 236 9.20 23.83 6.18
N GLU A 237 10.49 24.12 5.99
CA GLU A 237 10.96 25.33 5.37
C GLU A 237 11.59 24.99 4.01
N SER A 238 11.18 25.72 2.96
CA SER A 238 11.63 25.47 1.60
C SER A 238 11.89 26.78 0.88
N ARG A 239 12.97 26.84 0.10
CA ARG A 239 13.29 28.04 -0.70
C ARG A 239 12.17 28.42 -1.69
N THR A 240 11.40 27.44 -2.15
CA THR A 240 10.27 27.66 -3.06
C THR A 240 8.95 27.87 -2.34
N HIS A 241 8.97 27.96 -1.01
CA HIS A 241 7.78 28.08 -0.14
C HIS A 241 6.75 26.96 -0.35
N ASN A 242 7.18 25.82 -0.90
CA ASN A 242 6.37 24.65 -1.17
C ASN A 242 7.17 23.36 -0.98
N TYR A 243 6.47 22.28 -0.65
CA TYR A 243 7.04 20.94 -0.56
C TYR A 243 6.03 19.89 -1.06
N LEU A 244 6.50 18.71 -1.34
CA LEU A 244 5.65 17.57 -1.76
C LEU A 244 5.39 16.66 -0.57
N VAL A 245 4.15 16.21 -0.44
CA VAL A 245 3.77 15.11 0.43
C VAL A 245 3.29 13.96 -0.44
N ALA A 246 3.91 12.78 -0.33
CA ALA A 246 3.54 11.60 -1.07
C ALA A 246 3.05 10.51 -0.09
N LEU A 247 1.84 10.00 -0.31
CA LEU A 247 1.23 8.90 0.44
C LEU A 247 1.12 7.68 -0.48
N ASP A 248 1.87 6.63 -0.20
CA ASP A 248 1.93 5.43 -1.06
C ASP A 248 2.18 5.79 -2.53
N GLY A 249 3.07 6.76 -2.79
CA GLY A 249 3.43 7.23 -4.12
C GLY A 249 2.47 8.25 -4.77
N ARG A 250 1.36 8.62 -4.12
CA ARG A 250 0.47 9.70 -4.57
C ARG A 250 0.90 11.02 -3.96
N SER A 251 1.42 11.94 -4.75
CA SER A 251 1.99 13.19 -4.28
C SER A 251 1.04 14.38 -4.43
N GLU A 252 1.06 15.26 -3.44
CA GLU A 252 0.41 16.56 -3.44
C GLU A 252 1.42 17.65 -3.10
N ASN A 253 1.22 18.83 -3.66
CA ASN A 253 2.03 20.00 -3.36
C ASN A 253 1.36 20.83 -2.25
N LEU A 254 2.09 21.10 -1.18
CA LEU A 254 1.64 21.88 -0.04
C LEU A 254 2.52 23.11 0.16
N PRO A 255 1.95 24.25 0.61
CA PRO A 255 2.73 25.41 1.03
C PRO A 255 3.48 25.12 2.33
N GLU A 256 4.65 25.72 2.53
CA GLU A 256 5.47 25.53 3.73
C GLU A 256 4.77 25.96 5.04
N THR A 257 3.74 26.80 4.94
CA THR A 257 2.90 27.18 6.09
C THR A 257 2.05 26.05 6.63
N THR A 258 1.87 24.95 5.86
CA THR A 258 1.09 23.79 6.27
C THR A 258 1.94 22.89 7.17
N ARG A 259 1.46 22.63 8.38
CA ARG A 259 2.06 21.66 9.30
C ARG A 259 1.39 20.31 9.12
N LEU A 260 2.18 19.26 9.28
CA LEU A 260 1.70 17.89 9.19
C LEU A 260 1.70 17.23 10.56
N THR A 261 0.64 16.50 10.85
CA THR A 261 0.57 15.57 11.98
C THR A 261 0.40 14.17 11.43
N LEU A 262 1.36 13.28 11.75
CA LEU A 262 1.36 11.89 11.34
C LEU A 262 1.13 11.01 12.58
N ARG A 263 0.16 10.10 12.48
CA ARG A 263 -0.18 9.17 13.54
C ARG A 263 -0.74 7.87 12.99
N LYS A 264 -0.93 6.88 13.83
CA LYS A 264 -1.63 5.65 13.47
C LYS A 264 -3.08 5.95 13.08
N ALA A 265 -3.55 5.39 11.97
CA ALA A 265 -4.96 5.44 11.60
C ALA A 265 -5.84 4.64 12.58
N PRO A 266 -7.12 4.99 12.76
CA PRO A 266 -8.03 4.27 13.66
C PRO A 266 -8.46 2.90 13.14
N TYR A 267 -7.93 2.46 12.00
CA TYR A 267 -8.19 1.17 11.39
C TYR A 267 -6.91 0.52 10.88
N ARG A 268 -6.98 -0.77 10.59
CA ARG A 268 -5.91 -1.56 9.97
C ARG A 268 -6.39 -2.15 8.65
N VAL A 269 -5.48 -2.32 7.70
CA VAL A 269 -5.75 -3.04 6.45
C VAL A 269 -5.61 -4.54 6.72
N LYS A 270 -6.61 -5.30 6.29
CA LYS A 270 -6.65 -6.75 6.39
C LYS A 270 -6.11 -7.37 5.10
N VAL A 271 -5.03 -8.12 5.19
CA VAL A 271 -4.38 -8.81 4.06
C VAL A 271 -4.62 -10.30 4.19
N ILE A 272 -5.22 -10.91 3.18
CA ILE A 272 -5.42 -12.35 3.14
C ILE A 272 -4.08 -13.03 2.85
N LYS A 273 -3.74 -14.02 3.65
CA LYS A 273 -2.60 -14.90 3.46
C LYS A 273 -3.05 -16.35 3.41
N ARG A 274 -2.49 -17.12 2.48
CA ARG A 274 -2.73 -18.54 2.44
C ARG A 274 -1.98 -19.26 3.56
N ALA A 275 -2.52 -20.38 4.01
CA ALA A 275 -1.83 -21.24 4.94
C ALA A 275 -0.42 -21.61 4.40
N GLY A 276 0.60 -21.47 5.24
CA GLY A 276 1.99 -21.79 4.89
C GLY A 276 2.79 -20.69 4.20
N THR A 277 2.20 -19.53 3.84
CA THR A 277 2.97 -18.39 3.33
C THR A 277 3.85 -17.79 4.43
N LYS A 278 5.18 -17.72 4.20
CA LYS A 278 6.15 -17.22 5.18
C LYS A 278 6.84 -15.96 4.68
N TYR A 279 6.74 -14.87 5.43
CA TYR A 279 7.36 -13.57 5.12
C TYR A 279 8.85 -13.68 4.76
N PHE A 280 9.64 -14.43 5.52
CA PHE A 280 11.07 -14.56 5.27
C PHE A 280 11.39 -15.32 3.98
N HIS A 281 10.49 -16.17 3.50
CA HIS A 281 10.64 -16.80 2.18
C HIS A 281 10.50 -15.73 1.08
N THR A 282 9.45 -14.92 1.14
CA THR A 282 9.24 -13.79 0.20
C THR A 282 10.40 -12.80 0.26
N LEU A 283 10.92 -12.48 1.45
CA LEU A 283 12.06 -11.59 1.62
C LEU A 283 13.30 -12.12 0.91
N ARG A 284 13.66 -13.39 1.09
CA ARG A 284 14.82 -14.02 0.41
C ARG A 284 14.61 -14.07 -1.10
N GLU A 285 13.46 -14.52 -1.55
CA GLU A 285 13.16 -14.68 -2.99
C GLU A 285 13.18 -13.33 -3.72
N LYS A 286 12.58 -12.30 -3.11
CA LYS A 286 12.44 -11.00 -3.75
C LYS A 286 13.71 -10.14 -3.68
N MET A 287 14.46 -10.22 -2.58
CA MET A 287 15.63 -9.38 -2.33
C MET A 287 16.95 -10.12 -2.49
N MET A 288 16.92 -11.40 -2.86
CA MET A 288 18.13 -12.26 -2.88
C MET A 288 18.89 -12.17 -1.54
N TRP A 289 18.14 -12.09 -0.42
CA TRP A 289 18.70 -11.90 0.90
C TRP A 289 19.61 -13.04 1.31
N GLY A 290 20.89 -12.73 1.52
CA GLY A 290 21.90 -13.72 1.90
C GLY A 290 22.40 -14.59 0.73
N ALA A 291 22.00 -14.30 -0.52
CA ALA A 291 22.56 -14.99 -1.67
C ALA A 291 23.99 -14.49 -1.93
N ASP A 292 24.97 -15.39 -1.90
CA ASP A 292 26.33 -15.10 -2.33
C ASP A 292 26.37 -15.11 -3.87
N GLN A 293 26.79 -14.01 -4.49
CA GLN A 293 26.95 -13.93 -5.95
C GLN A 293 28.18 -14.68 -6.46
N ARG A 294 28.94 -15.34 -5.57
CA ARG A 294 30.18 -16.08 -5.87
C ARG A 294 29.99 -17.59 -5.96
N GLY A 295 28.74 -18.07 -6.09
CA GLY A 295 28.40 -19.47 -6.30
C GLY A 295 27.78 -19.71 -7.66
#